data_eac4144323398dc053302fb766c79fdd
#
_entry.id   eac4144323398dc053302fb766c79fdd
#
_cell.length_a   1.000
_cell.length_b   1.000
_cell.length_c   1.000
_cell.angle_alpha   90.00
_cell.angle_beta   90.00
_cell.angle_gamma   90.00
#
_symmetry.space_group_name_H-M   'P 1'
#
loop_
_entity.id
_entity.type
_entity.pdbx_description
1 polymer ?
#
loop_
_entity_poly.entity_id
_entity_poly.type
_entity_poly.pdbx_seq_one_letter_code
_entity_poly.pdbx_strand_id
1 'polypeptide(L)'
;MDASIEMKLLAIDRMIDMRKQLIAMQDNLGMSNGLSADERILVYHLEDLLELSKAIGTEAHETGYISERGYTEVAFEYKGVTFNTYILSEEYELYKNEKGRGNSNE
;
A
#
# COMPACT_ATOMS: atom_id res chain seq x y z
N MET A 1 -17.17 1.79 -10.13
CA MET A 1 -16.09 2.38 -9.34
C MET A 1 -16.25 3.89 -9.31
N ASP A 2 -15.98 4.48 -8.16
CA ASP A 2 -16.01 5.92 -7.97
C ASP A 2 -14.97 6.60 -8.85
N ALA A 3 -15.31 7.73 -9.48
CA ALA A 3 -14.39 8.50 -10.31
C ALA A 3 -13.14 8.93 -9.52
N SER A 4 -13.30 9.23 -8.23
CA SER A 4 -12.17 9.59 -7.36
C SER A 4 -11.16 8.45 -7.26
N ILE A 5 -11.64 7.23 -7.16
CA ILE A 5 -10.78 6.03 -7.11
C ILE A 5 -10.09 5.82 -8.45
N GLU A 6 -10.81 6.01 -9.56
CA GLU A 6 -10.21 5.88 -10.89
C GLU A 6 -9.07 6.88 -11.08
N MET A 7 -9.25 8.11 -10.63
CA MET A 7 -8.22 9.13 -10.71
C MET A 7 -7.01 8.77 -9.85
N LYS A 8 -7.24 8.23 -8.66
CA LYS A 8 -6.16 7.78 -7.78
C LYS A 8 -5.36 6.67 -8.43
N LEU A 9 -6.03 5.71 -9.06
CA LEU A 9 -5.35 4.60 -9.73
C LEU A 9 -4.51 5.08 -10.91
N LEU A 10 -5.03 6.04 -11.69
CA LEU A 10 -4.25 6.63 -12.77
C LEU A 10 -3.02 7.36 -12.25
N ALA A 11 -3.16 8.09 -11.17
CA ALA A 11 -2.04 8.81 -10.55
C ALA A 11 -0.97 7.82 -10.05
N ILE A 12 -1.41 6.73 -9.44
CA ILE A 12 -0.50 5.68 -8.96
C ILE A 12 0.26 5.06 -10.13
N ASP A 13 -0.43 4.73 -11.22
CA ASP A 13 0.21 4.15 -12.40
C ASP A 13 1.27 5.08 -12.97
N ARG A 14 0.94 6.37 -13.08
CA ARG A 14 1.89 7.36 -13.56
C ARG A 14 3.11 7.49 -12.65
N MET A 15 2.87 7.51 -11.35
CA MET A 15 3.93 7.62 -10.36
C MET A 15 4.89 6.43 -10.47
N ILE A 16 4.36 5.23 -10.63
CA ILE A 16 5.18 4.03 -10.77
C ILE A 16 6.01 4.11 -12.05
N ASP A 17 5.40 4.51 -13.16
CA ASP A 17 6.12 4.64 -14.43
C ASP A 17 7.22 5.70 -14.34
N MET A 18 6.95 6.83 -13.70
CA MET A 18 7.94 7.89 -13.52
C MET A 18 9.11 7.41 -12.68
N ARG A 19 8.87 6.63 -11.64
CA ARG A 19 9.93 6.05 -10.82
C ARG A 19 10.83 5.12 -11.63
N LYS A 20 10.22 4.26 -12.44
CA LYS A 20 10.96 3.35 -13.30
C LYS A 20 11.80 4.10 -14.29
N GLN A 21 11.28 5.17 -14.90
CA GLN A 21 12.01 5.99 -15.82
C GLN A 21 13.20 6.68 -15.15
N LEU A 22 12.99 7.19 -13.95
CA LEU A 22 14.05 7.85 -13.19
C LEU A 22 15.18 6.88 -12.85
N ILE A 23 14.84 5.68 -12.40
CA ILE A 23 15.83 4.65 -12.08
C ILE A 23 16.64 4.30 -13.35
N ALA A 24 15.96 4.10 -14.48
CA ALA A 24 16.62 3.78 -15.73
C ALA A 24 17.56 4.89 -16.18
N MET A 25 17.15 6.15 -16.02
CA MET A 25 17.99 7.29 -16.36
C MET A 25 19.24 7.36 -15.48
N GLN A 26 19.06 7.10 -14.18
CA GLN A 26 20.18 7.08 -13.25
C GLN A 26 21.18 5.98 -13.58
N ASP A 27 20.68 4.80 -13.92
CA ASP A 27 21.52 3.68 -14.33
C ASP A 27 22.32 4.03 -15.58
N ASN A 28 21.68 4.67 -16.57
CA ASN A 28 22.35 5.06 -17.81
C ASN A 28 23.45 6.10 -17.58
N LEU A 29 23.30 6.92 -16.55
CA LEU A 29 24.29 7.93 -16.20
C LEU A 29 25.32 7.42 -15.20
N GLY A 30 25.21 6.18 -14.79
CA GLY A 30 26.10 5.61 -13.77
C GLY A 30 25.89 6.22 -12.39
N MET A 31 24.66 6.65 -12.10
CA MET A 31 24.32 7.33 -10.85
C MET A 31 23.32 6.52 -10.06
N SER A 32 23.33 6.69 -8.74
CA SER A 32 22.33 6.12 -7.87
C SER A 32 22.07 7.09 -6.73
N ASN A 33 20.81 7.31 -6.40
CA ASN A 33 20.44 8.17 -5.27
C ASN A 33 19.60 7.43 -4.25
N GLY A 34 19.74 6.11 -4.19
CA GLY A 34 19.02 5.29 -3.22
C GLY A 34 17.65 4.85 -3.65
N LEU A 35 17.20 5.22 -4.85
CA LEU A 35 15.94 4.68 -5.36
C LEU A 35 16.14 3.23 -5.77
N SER A 36 15.19 2.39 -5.43
CA SER A 36 15.25 0.97 -5.78
C SER A 36 13.91 0.51 -6.32
N ALA A 37 13.94 -0.65 -6.98
CA ALA A 37 12.73 -1.25 -7.53
C ALA A 37 11.75 -1.71 -6.44
N ASP A 38 12.26 -1.97 -5.24
CA ASP A 38 11.44 -2.43 -4.11
C ASP A 38 11.00 -1.29 -3.21
N GLU A 39 10.96 -0.09 -3.72
CA GLU A 39 10.58 1.05 -2.93
C GLU A 39 9.15 0.93 -2.41
N ARG A 40 8.95 1.43 -1.21
CA ARG A 40 7.66 1.37 -0.53
C ARG A 40 6.99 2.72 -0.56
N ILE A 41 5.66 2.70 -0.66
CA ILE A 41 4.84 3.89 -0.62
C ILE A 41 3.95 3.80 0.61
N LEU A 42 4.09 4.76 1.51
CA LEU A 42 3.30 4.81 2.72
C LEU A 42 1.92 5.42 2.44
N VAL A 43 0.88 4.68 2.78
CA VAL A 43 -0.49 5.19 2.76
C VAL A 43 -0.85 5.51 4.21
N TYR A 44 -1.36 6.69 4.46
CA TYR A 44 -1.52 7.17 5.84
C TYR A 44 -2.62 6.48 6.64
N HIS A 45 -3.65 5.98 5.97
CA HIS A 45 -4.79 5.38 6.66
C HIS A 45 -5.09 3.99 6.14
N LEU A 46 -5.40 3.06 7.04
CA LEU A 46 -5.74 1.69 6.68
C LEU A 46 -6.92 1.62 5.71
N GLU A 47 -7.94 2.44 5.94
CA GLU A 47 -9.13 2.46 5.08
C GLU A 47 -8.78 2.80 3.64
N ASP A 48 -7.88 3.76 3.45
CA ASP A 48 -7.43 4.16 2.12
C ASP A 48 -6.63 3.04 1.46
N LEU A 49 -5.78 2.36 2.22
CA LEU A 49 -5.00 1.24 1.71
C LEU A 49 -5.92 0.11 1.25
N LEU A 50 -6.92 -0.24 2.06
CA LEU A 50 -7.86 -1.30 1.75
C LEU A 50 -8.73 -0.95 0.55
N GLU A 51 -9.13 0.30 0.44
CA GLU A 51 -9.90 0.78 -0.70
C GLU A 51 -9.10 0.64 -2.01
N LEU A 52 -7.83 1.04 -1.98
CA LEU A 52 -6.95 0.90 -3.14
C LEU A 52 -6.72 -0.56 -3.51
N SER A 53 -6.45 -1.41 -2.53
CA SER A 53 -6.21 -2.83 -2.79
C SER A 53 -7.43 -3.49 -3.43
N LYS A 54 -8.62 -3.15 -2.93
CA LYS A 54 -9.87 -3.67 -3.47
C LYS A 54 -10.09 -3.19 -4.91
N ALA A 55 -9.84 -1.92 -5.17
CA ALA A 55 -10.02 -1.35 -6.51
C ALA A 55 -9.05 -1.97 -7.52
N ILE A 56 -7.84 -2.30 -7.08
CA ILE A 56 -6.82 -2.94 -7.92
C ILE A 56 -7.12 -4.42 -8.14
N GLY A 57 -7.84 -5.05 -7.20
CA GLY A 57 -8.14 -6.46 -7.28
C GLY A 57 -7.09 -7.34 -6.58
N THR A 58 -6.32 -6.76 -5.68
CA THR A 58 -5.37 -7.51 -4.88
C THR A 58 -5.78 -7.44 -3.42
N GLU A 59 -5.23 -8.30 -2.59
CA GLU A 59 -5.59 -8.38 -1.20
C GLU A 59 -4.46 -7.84 -0.32
N ALA A 60 -4.78 -6.88 0.55
CA ALA A 60 -3.85 -6.39 1.53
C ALA A 60 -3.75 -7.38 2.68
N HIS A 61 -2.57 -7.53 3.24
CA HIS A 61 -2.31 -8.52 4.28
C HIS A 61 -1.32 -7.99 5.31
N GLU A 62 -1.33 -8.61 6.47
CA GLU A 62 -0.34 -8.34 7.51
C GLU A 62 1.00 -8.89 7.03
N THR A 63 2.05 -8.09 7.14
CA THR A 63 3.38 -8.50 6.69
C THR A 63 4.14 -9.30 7.76
N GLY A 64 3.63 -9.33 8.98
CA GLY A 64 4.33 -9.94 10.10
C GLY A 64 5.20 -8.96 10.86
N TYR A 65 5.37 -7.76 10.36
CA TYR A 65 6.15 -6.75 11.05
C TYR A 65 5.30 -6.04 12.11
N ILE A 66 5.82 -5.99 13.33
CA ILE A 66 5.22 -5.26 14.43
C ILE A 66 6.32 -4.38 15.03
N SER A 67 6.07 -3.07 15.06
CA SER A 67 7.06 -2.13 15.59
C SER A 67 7.15 -2.21 17.11
N GLU A 68 8.24 -1.65 17.65
CA GLU A 68 8.43 -1.58 19.11
C GLU A 68 7.29 -0.85 19.81
N ARG A 69 6.63 0.06 19.12
CA ARG A 69 5.50 0.82 19.66
C ARG A 69 4.16 0.13 19.50
N GLY A 70 4.15 -1.10 18.97
CA GLY A 70 2.92 -1.86 18.83
C GLY A 70 2.10 -1.54 17.60
N TYR A 71 2.75 -1.11 16.52
CA TYR A 71 2.09 -0.91 15.22
C TYR A 71 2.25 -2.14 14.35
N THR A 72 1.17 -2.57 13.75
CA THR A 72 1.16 -3.67 12.79
C THR A 72 1.23 -3.10 11.37
N GLU A 73 2.07 -3.69 10.53
CA GLU A 73 2.15 -3.29 9.13
C GLU A 73 1.17 -4.12 8.28
N VAL A 74 0.40 -3.42 7.45
CA VAL A 74 -0.48 -4.03 6.46
C VAL A 74 -0.06 -3.52 5.09
N ALA A 75 0.03 -4.39 4.10
CA ALA A 75 0.57 -4.01 2.80
C ALA A 75 -0.04 -4.83 1.66
N PHE A 76 0.11 -4.29 0.46
CA PHE A 76 -0.13 -5.04 -0.78
C PHE A 76 0.92 -4.61 -1.81
N GLU A 77 1.10 -5.42 -2.82
CA GLU A 77 2.01 -5.11 -3.92
C GLU A 77 1.24 -4.84 -5.20
N TYR A 78 1.74 -3.87 -5.96
CA TYR A 78 1.18 -3.53 -7.26
C TYR A 78 2.30 -3.08 -8.19
N LYS A 79 2.46 -3.79 -9.30
CA LYS A 79 3.50 -3.49 -10.31
C LYS A 79 4.91 -3.38 -9.73
N GLY A 80 5.22 -4.24 -8.76
CA GLY A 80 6.54 -4.29 -8.14
C GLY A 80 6.79 -3.27 -7.06
N VAL A 81 5.76 -2.50 -6.68
CA VAL A 81 5.86 -1.52 -5.61
C VAL A 81 5.00 -1.97 -4.44
N THR A 82 5.53 -1.85 -3.23
CA THR A 82 4.80 -2.20 -2.02
C THR A 82 4.13 -0.95 -1.45
N PHE A 83 2.82 -1.05 -1.27
CA PHE A 83 2.01 -0.01 -0.63
C PHE A 83 1.71 -0.50 0.79
N ASN A 84 2.07 0.29 1.78
CA ASN A 84 1.92 -0.14 3.17
C ASN A 84 1.36 0.95 4.07
N THR A 85 0.83 0.52 5.21
CA THR A 85 0.40 1.42 6.26
C THR A 85 0.71 0.76 7.61
N TYR A 86 0.73 1.56 8.65
CA TYR A 86 0.95 1.09 10.01
C TYR A 86 -0.27 1.48 10.85
N ILE A 87 -0.78 0.54 11.62
CA ILE A 87 -1.94 0.77 12.48
C ILE A 87 -1.63 0.17 13.84
N LEU A 88 -2.05 0.82 14.91
CA LEU A 88 -1.91 0.25 16.25
C LEU A 88 -2.53 -1.15 16.26
N SER A 89 -1.78 -2.11 16.79
CA SER A 89 -2.24 -3.51 16.78
C SER A 89 -3.60 -3.67 17.44
N GLU A 90 -3.84 -2.95 18.52
CA GLU A 90 -5.13 -2.97 19.21
C GLU A 90 -6.25 -2.47 18.32
N GLU A 91 -6.03 -1.38 17.60
CA GLU A 91 -7.02 -0.84 16.68
C GLU A 91 -7.30 -1.78 15.53
N TYR A 92 -6.26 -2.43 15.03
CA TYR A 92 -6.40 -3.38 13.93
C TYR A 92 -7.22 -4.60 14.36
N GLU A 93 -6.99 -5.08 15.58
CA GLU A 93 -7.78 -6.19 16.11
C GLU A 93 -9.26 -5.82 16.23
N LEU A 94 -9.55 -4.61 16.69
CA LEU A 94 -10.92 -4.11 16.75
C LEU A 94 -11.55 -4.02 15.37
N TYR A 95 -10.80 -3.52 14.42
CA TYR A 95 -11.25 -3.41 13.02
C TYR A 95 -11.62 -4.79 12.46
N LYS A 96 -10.75 -5.78 12.66
CA LYS A 96 -11.00 -7.14 12.17
C LYS A 96 -12.24 -7.75 12.83
N ASN A 97 -12.40 -7.53 14.13
CA ASN A 97 -13.55 -8.04 14.87
C ASN A 97 -14.86 -7.42 14.39
N GLU A 98 -14.86 -6.12 14.15
CA GLU A 98 -16.03 -5.43 13.62
C GLU A 98 -16.40 -5.93 12.23
N LYS A 99 -15.41 -6.11 11.37
CA LYS A 99 -15.63 -6.63 10.02
C LYS A 99 -16.20 -8.05 10.06
N GLY A 100 -15.61 -8.91 10.90
CA GLY A 100 -16.11 -10.27 11.07
C GLY A 100 -17.52 -10.30 11.60
N ARG A 101 -17.81 -9.44 12.56
CA ARG A 101 -19.14 -9.35 13.14
C ARG A 101 -20.17 -8.85 12.12
N GLY A 102 -19.79 -7.84 11.35
CA GLY A 102 -20.66 -7.33 10.29
C GLY A 102 -20.97 -8.37 9.25
N ASN A 103 -19.95 -9.13 8.86
CA ASN A 103 -20.12 -10.20 7.88
C ASN A 103 -21.01 -11.33 8.41
N SER A 104 -20.90 -11.65 9.69
CA SER A 104 -21.66 -12.75 10.28
C SER A 104 -23.13 -12.41 10.44
N ASN A 105 -23.50 -11.14 10.40
CA ASN A 105 -24.87 -10.69 10.52
C ASN A 105 -25.63 -10.67 9.21
N GLU A 106 -24.98 -11.02 8.15
CA GLU A 106 -25.60 -11.09 6.84
C GLU A 106 -26.08 -12.52 6.48
#